data_a5e926a646825ccf0855655ccbc9257f
#
_entry.id   a5e926a646825ccf0855655ccbc9257f
#
_cell.length_a   1.000
_cell.length_b   1.000
_cell.length_c   1.000
_cell.angle_alpha   90.00
_cell.angle_beta   90.00
_cell.angle_gamma   90.00
#
_symmetry.space_group_name_H-M   'P 1'
#
loop_
_entity.id
_entity.type
_entity.pdbx_description
1 polymer ?
#
loop_
_entity_poly.entity_id
_entity_poly.type
_entity_poly.pdbx_seq_one_letter_code
_entity_poly.pdbx_strand_id
1 'polypeptide(L)'
;LSNLNRQCLFSEDDISEKKAEAAKKNLQSLNSEIDIKSIPRKIDNTFDKDLLKDYDYIIDCTDNFQTRSEVNNISIANKIPLISGAAIKMQGQIATFRNDLDDMPCYRCLYNDLPDTSPSCLDSGILGSVTGLVGTMLATECIKLICNIGDNFGSKLMLIDMKTYEFKTIKINKDHEC
;
A
#
# COMPACT_ATOMS: atom_id res chain seq x y z
N LEU A 1 -20.92 2.24 0.08
CA LEU A 1 -21.43 1.89 -1.28
C LEU A 1 -20.40 2.18 -2.38
N SER A 2 -19.80 3.37 -2.40
CA SER A 2 -18.92 3.81 -3.51
C SER A 2 -17.67 2.93 -3.76
N ASN A 3 -17.28 2.08 -2.83
CA ASN A 3 -16.07 1.24 -2.92
C ASN A 3 -16.38 -0.22 -3.31
N LEU A 4 -17.65 -0.65 -3.27
CA LEU A 4 -18.02 -2.04 -3.55
C LEU A 4 -17.72 -2.46 -4.99
N ASN A 5 -17.62 -1.50 -5.92
CA ASN A 5 -17.28 -1.77 -7.32
C ASN A 5 -15.84 -2.28 -7.53
N ARG A 6 -14.97 -2.24 -6.49
CA ARG A 6 -13.57 -2.63 -6.58
C ARG A 6 -12.98 -3.32 -5.35
N GLN A 7 -13.65 -3.28 -4.22
CA GLN A 7 -13.19 -3.90 -2.98
C GLN A 7 -13.95 -5.21 -2.74
N CYS A 8 -13.55 -6.27 -3.46
CA CYS A 8 -14.21 -7.58 -3.47
C CYS A 8 -14.30 -8.28 -2.09
N LEU A 9 -13.54 -7.79 -1.11
CA LEU A 9 -13.58 -8.32 0.26
C LEU A 9 -14.87 -7.94 1.00
N PHE A 10 -15.58 -6.91 0.53
CA PHE A 10 -16.78 -6.36 1.19
C PHE A 10 -18.03 -6.58 0.35
N SER A 11 -19.16 -6.71 1.05
CA SER A 11 -20.51 -6.81 0.50
C SER A 11 -21.40 -5.66 0.98
N GLU A 12 -22.66 -5.64 0.52
CA GLU A 12 -23.66 -4.70 1.03
C GLU A 12 -23.96 -4.89 2.51
N ASP A 13 -23.79 -6.09 3.04
CA ASP A 13 -24.00 -6.40 4.45
C ASP A 13 -22.97 -5.73 5.39
N ASP A 14 -21.82 -5.34 4.83
CA ASP A 14 -20.75 -4.66 5.58
C ASP A 14 -20.92 -3.12 5.59
N ILE A 15 -22.01 -2.59 5.00
CA ILE A 15 -22.28 -1.16 5.00
C ILE A 15 -22.53 -0.70 6.44
N SER A 16 -21.85 0.38 6.83
CA SER A 16 -21.83 0.98 8.17
C SER A 16 -20.91 0.29 9.19
N GLU A 17 -20.30 -0.86 8.88
CA GLU A 17 -19.22 -1.41 9.69
C GLU A 17 -17.90 -0.67 9.46
N LYS A 18 -17.02 -0.69 10.45
CA LYS A 18 -15.64 -0.21 10.26
C LYS A 18 -14.91 -1.16 9.32
N LYS A 19 -14.29 -0.64 8.26
CA LYS A 19 -13.61 -1.46 7.25
C LYS A 19 -12.64 -2.49 7.80
N ALA A 20 -11.86 -2.14 8.82
CA ALA A 20 -10.89 -3.06 9.43
C ALA A 20 -11.59 -4.25 10.13
N GLU A 21 -12.73 -4.01 10.78
CA GLU A 21 -13.52 -5.05 11.43
C GLU A 21 -14.21 -5.96 10.41
N ALA A 22 -14.86 -5.39 9.41
CA ALA A 22 -15.47 -6.14 8.33
C ALA A 22 -14.42 -6.99 7.57
N ALA A 23 -13.24 -6.40 7.28
CA ALA A 23 -12.14 -7.12 6.65
C ALA A 23 -11.68 -8.31 7.49
N LYS A 24 -11.48 -8.14 8.79
CA LYS A 24 -11.12 -9.22 9.70
C LYS A 24 -12.15 -10.36 9.64
N LYS A 25 -13.44 -10.05 9.82
CA LYS A 25 -14.56 -11.00 9.80
C LYS A 25 -14.56 -11.81 8.48
N ASN A 26 -14.48 -11.11 7.33
CA ASN A 26 -14.57 -11.74 6.03
C ASN A 26 -13.34 -12.59 5.72
N LEU A 27 -12.13 -12.13 6.06
CA LEU A 27 -10.91 -12.92 5.90
C LEU A 27 -10.87 -14.15 6.80
N GLN A 28 -11.33 -14.05 8.07
CA GLN A 28 -11.43 -15.20 8.96
C GLN A 28 -12.44 -16.25 8.48
N SER A 29 -13.47 -15.83 7.73
CA SER A 29 -14.40 -16.79 7.11
C SER A 29 -13.77 -17.58 5.95
N LEU A 30 -12.73 -17.00 5.29
CA LEU A 30 -11.99 -17.67 4.23
C LEU A 30 -10.92 -18.61 4.79
N ASN A 31 -10.23 -18.19 5.84
CA ASN A 31 -9.23 -19.02 6.53
C ASN A 31 -9.22 -18.70 8.03
N SER A 32 -9.74 -19.63 8.83
CA SER A 32 -9.83 -19.50 10.28
C SER A 32 -8.53 -19.78 11.03
N GLU A 33 -7.51 -20.35 10.35
CA GLU A 33 -6.24 -20.73 10.98
C GLU A 33 -5.26 -19.56 11.12
N ILE A 34 -5.50 -18.42 10.44
CA ILE A 34 -4.63 -17.24 10.53
C ILE A 34 -5.12 -16.27 11.60
N ASP A 35 -4.16 -15.74 12.40
CA ASP A 35 -4.47 -14.67 13.36
C ASP A 35 -4.57 -13.32 12.66
N ILE A 36 -5.75 -12.72 12.66
CA ILE A 36 -6.02 -11.41 12.05
C ILE A 36 -6.39 -10.43 13.15
N LYS A 37 -5.59 -9.38 13.29
CA LYS A 37 -5.86 -8.26 14.19
C LYS A 37 -6.39 -7.08 13.41
N SER A 38 -7.54 -6.54 13.79
CA SER A 38 -8.04 -5.28 13.25
C SER A 38 -7.66 -4.12 14.17
N ILE A 39 -7.21 -3.02 13.57
CA ILE A 39 -6.89 -1.77 14.27
C ILE A 39 -7.70 -0.66 13.59
N PRO A 40 -8.95 -0.43 13.99
CA PRO A 40 -9.86 0.51 13.32
C PRO A 40 -9.57 1.97 13.74
N ARG A 41 -8.33 2.40 13.53
CA ARG A 41 -7.83 3.74 13.82
C ARG A 41 -7.32 4.40 12.54
N LYS A 42 -7.38 5.72 12.49
CA LYS A 42 -6.73 6.49 11.44
C LYS A 42 -5.22 6.46 11.66
N ILE A 43 -4.47 6.34 10.57
CA ILE A 43 -3.02 6.50 10.59
C ILE A 43 -2.73 7.98 10.31
N ASP A 44 -2.31 8.68 11.36
CA ASP A 44 -1.88 10.07 11.36
C ASP A 44 -0.75 10.25 12.37
N ASN A 45 -0.31 11.48 12.61
CA ASN A 45 0.80 11.79 13.52
C ASN A 45 0.56 11.38 14.99
N THR A 46 -0.67 11.02 15.35
CA THR A 46 -1.04 10.52 16.70
C THR A 46 -1.04 8.99 16.78
N PHE A 47 -0.81 8.30 15.65
CA PHE A 47 -0.80 6.84 15.60
C PHE A 47 0.40 6.29 16.39
N ASP A 48 0.12 5.36 17.28
CA ASP A 48 1.16 4.69 18.07
C ASP A 48 1.99 3.76 17.15
N LYS A 49 3.21 4.18 16.87
CA LYS A 49 4.13 3.48 15.96
C LYS A 49 4.56 2.11 16.52
N ASP A 50 4.56 1.96 17.84
CA ASP A 50 4.96 0.71 18.48
C ASP A 50 3.98 -0.44 18.25
N LEU A 51 2.75 -0.13 17.82
CA LEU A 51 1.78 -1.16 17.43
C LEU A 51 2.24 -2.02 16.25
N LEU A 52 3.18 -1.52 15.44
CA LEU A 52 3.66 -2.23 14.26
C LEU A 52 5.06 -2.83 14.41
N LYS A 53 5.72 -2.68 15.56
CA LYS A 53 7.10 -3.15 15.78
C LYS A 53 7.31 -4.66 15.62
N ASP A 54 6.27 -5.46 15.85
CA ASP A 54 6.32 -6.93 15.78
C ASP A 54 5.89 -7.47 14.40
N TYR A 55 5.73 -6.59 13.40
CA TYR A 55 5.39 -6.98 12.03
C TYR A 55 6.63 -6.93 11.13
N ASP A 56 6.75 -7.89 10.23
CA ASP A 56 7.89 -8.03 9.32
C ASP A 56 7.76 -7.18 8.06
N TYR A 57 6.53 -6.85 7.63
CA TYR A 57 6.25 -6.12 6.39
C TYR A 57 5.05 -5.20 6.57
N ILE A 58 5.10 -4.05 5.92
CA ILE A 58 3.95 -3.13 5.79
C ILE A 58 3.53 -3.09 4.33
N ILE A 59 2.24 -3.34 4.05
CA ILE A 59 1.65 -3.15 2.73
C ILE A 59 0.73 -1.92 2.81
N ASP A 60 1.07 -0.88 2.07
CA ASP A 60 0.29 0.36 2.00
C ASP A 60 -0.60 0.38 0.76
N CYS A 61 -1.91 0.40 1.00
CA CYS A 61 -2.96 0.54 0.00
C CYS A 61 -3.82 1.78 0.26
N THR A 62 -3.28 2.78 0.94
CA THR A 62 -4.00 4.03 1.23
C THR A 62 -4.11 4.90 -0.01
N ASP A 63 -5.03 5.87 0.00
CA ASP A 63 -5.42 6.67 -1.17
C ASP A 63 -5.13 8.16 -1.05
N ASN A 64 -4.44 8.56 0.03
CA ASN A 64 -4.05 9.96 0.24
C ASN A 64 -2.59 10.09 0.65
N PHE A 65 -1.99 11.19 0.23
CA PHE A 65 -0.57 11.45 0.40
C PHE A 65 -0.14 11.57 1.88
N GLN A 66 -0.95 12.23 2.70
CA GLN A 66 -0.66 12.44 4.11
C GLN A 66 -0.53 11.10 4.85
N THR A 67 -1.51 10.19 4.66
CA THR A 67 -1.46 8.86 5.29
C THR A 67 -0.27 8.05 4.80
N ARG A 68 0.06 8.10 3.50
CA ARG A 68 1.24 7.42 2.93
C ARG A 68 2.54 7.91 3.55
N SER A 69 2.65 9.23 3.73
CA SER A 69 3.81 9.83 4.40
C SER A 69 3.95 9.31 5.84
N GLU A 70 2.85 9.22 6.59
CA GLU A 70 2.88 8.67 7.94
C GLU A 70 3.20 7.18 7.97
N VAL A 71 2.67 6.38 7.04
CA VAL A 71 3.03 4.96 6.90
C VAL A 71 4.52 4.81 6.60
N ASN A 72 5.08 5.65 5.75
CA ASN A 72 6.52 5.67 5.49
C ASN A 72 7.34 6.02 6.75
N ASN A 73 6.90 7.02 7.53
CA ASN A 73 7.55 7.39 8.78
C ASN A 73 7.53 6.25 9.80
N ILE A 74 6.41 5.51 9.90
CA ILE A 74 6.29 4.33 10.76
C ILE A 74 7.22 3.22 10.29
N SER A 75 7.26 2.96 8.99
CA SER A 75 8.13 1.95 8.37
C SER A 75 9.61 2.24 8.66
N ILE A 76 10.06 3.48 8.50
CA ILE A 76 11.43 3.90 8.80
C ILE A 76 11.75 3.75 10.29
N ALA A 77 10.84 4.24 11.17
CA ALA A 77 11.05 4.21 12.62
C ALA A 77 11.20 2.78 13.16
N ASN A 78 10.48 1.82 12.58
CA ASN A 78 10.52 0.41 12.98
C ASN A 78 11.48 -0.44 12.13
N LYS A 79 12.15 0.14 11.14
CA LYS A 79 13.00 -0.59 10.17
C LYS A 79 12.27 -1.76 9.50
N ILE A 80 11.05 -1.52 9.04
CA ILE A 80 10.20 -2.53 8.38
C ILE A 80 10.11 -2.18 6.89
N PRO A 81 10.30 -3.13 5.96
CA PRO A 81 10.07 -2.91 4.53
C PRO A 81 8.64 -2.44 4.24
N LEU A 82 8.50 -1.45 3.36
CA LEU A 82 7.23 -0.90 2.94
C LEU A 82 6.96 -1.25 1.47
N ILE A 83 5.87 -1.95 1.21
CA ILE A 83 5.38 -2.27 -0.13
C ILE A 83 4.18 -1.36 -0.37
N SER A 84 4.30 -0.41 -1.29
CA SER A 84 3.27 0.61 -1.53
C SER A 84 2.68 0.49 -2.91
N GLY A 85 1.35 0.55 -3.01
CA GLY A 85 0.62 0.54 -4.26
C GLY A 85 -0.44 1.64 -4.33
N ALA A 86 -0.65 2.13 -5.54
CA ALA A 86 -1.71 3.07 -5.84
C ALA A 86 -2.37 2.76 -7.18
N ALA A 87 -3.64 3.12 -7.29
CA ALA A 87 -4.33 3.06 -8.55
C ALA A 87 -5.27 4.26 -8.69
N ILE A 88 -5.35 4.80 -9.91
CA ILE A 88 -6.24 5.90 -10.28
C ILE A 88 -6.65 5.73 -11.74
N LYS A 89 -7.93 5.93 -12.06
CA LYS A 89 -8.44 5.72 -13.41
C LYS A 89 -8.10 4.33 -13.94
N MET A 90 -7.29 4.24 -14.98
CA MET A 90 -6.77 3.03 -15.60
C MET A 90 -5.25 2.86 -15.34
N GLN A 91 -4.70 3.57 -14.40
CA GLN A 91 -3.28 3.55 -14.08
C GLN A 91 -3.03 3.00 -12.68
N GLY A 92 -1.91 2.28 -12.53
CA GLY A 92 -1.44 1.74 -11.28
C GLY A 92 0.04 2.02 -11.08
N GLN A 93 0.48 1.94 -9.83
CA GLN A 93 1.89 1.98 -9.49
C GLN A 93 2.20 1.10 -8.28
N ILE A 94 3.41 0.55 -8.25
CA ILE A 94 3.92 -0.30 -7.18
C ILE A 94 5.37 0.04 -6.93
N ALA A 95 5.74 0.16 -5.67
CA ALA A 95 7.12 0.31 -5.24
C ALA A 95 7.37 -0.45 -3.94
N THR A 96 8.60 -0.90 -3.74
CA THR A 96 9.06 -1.45 -2.47
C THR A 96 10.18 -0.56 -1.93
N PHE A 97 10.00 -0.11 -0.70
CA PHE A 97 10.99 0.69 0.03
C PHE A 97 11.60 -0.17 1.12
N ARG A 98 12.90 -0.47 0.98
CA ARG A 98 13.65 -1.30 1.92
C ARG A 98 14.15 -0.46 3.09
N ASN A 99 13.19 0.08 3.87
CA ASN A 99 13.47 0.92 5.03
C ASN A 99 14.13 0.13 6.18
N ASP A 100 14.24 -1.19 6.05
CA ASP A 100 15.01 -2.11 6.89
C ASP A 100 16.51 -2.08 6.60
N LEU A 101 16.92 -1.56 5.44
CA LEU A 101 18.31 -1.46 5.00
C LEU A 101 18.77 -0.01 5.01
N ASP A 102 20.02 0.19 5.40
CA ASP A 102 20.64 1.51 5.35
C ASP A 102 20.86 1.97 3.89
N ASP A 103 20.82 3.28 3.69
CA ASP A 103 21.13 3.93 2.42
C ASP A 103 20.18 3.62 1.24
N MET A 104 18.98 3.09 1.55
CA MET A 104 17.96 2.83 0.55
C MET A 104 16.98 4.02 0.42
N PRO A 105 16.42 4.28 -0.79
CA PRO A 105 15.41 5.30 -0.95
C PRO A 105 14.12 4.94 -0.21
N CYS A 106 13.48 5.92 0.38
CA CYS A 106 12.17 5.80 1.01
C CYS A 106 11.07 6.44 0.14
N TYR A 107 9.82 6.40 0.60
CA TYR A 107 8.69 7.00 -0.11
C TYR A 107 8.89 8.51 -0.37
N ARG A 108 9.50 9.27 0.55
CA ARG A 108 9.79 10.69 0.37
C ARG A 108 10.84 10.96 -0.71
N CYS A 109 11.82 10.07 -0.90
CA CYS A 109 12.79 10.20 -2.00
C CYS A 109 12.12 10.17 -3.39
N LEU A 110 10.96 9.54 -3.49
CA LEU A 110 10.17 9.49 -4.72
C LEU A 110 9.19 10.67 -4.85
N TYR A 111 8.61 11.11 -3.74
CA TYR A 111 7.53 12.11 -3.70
C TYR A 111 7.89 13.26 -2.76
N ASN A 112 8.97 13.96 -3.08
CA ASN A 112 9.43 15.08 -2.26
C ASN A 112 8.35 16.18 -2.21
N ASP A 113 7.80 16.45 -1.02
CA ASP A 113 6.90 17.56 -0.68
C ASP A 113 5.81 17.90 -1.72
N LEU A 114 5.15 16.89 -2.28
CA LEU A 114 3.99 17.14 -3.12
C LEU A 114 2.86 17.74 -2.26
N PRO A 115 2.35 18.91 -2.63
CA PRO A 115 1.21 19.47 -1.93
C PRO A 115 0.00 18.53 -2.05
N ASP A 116 -0.84 18.50 -1.02
CA ASP A 116 -2.05 17.66 -0.88
C ASP A 116 -3.15 17.97 -1.93
N THR A 117 -2.80 18.66 -3.01
CA THR A 117 -3.68 19.07 -4.11
C THR A 117 -3.84 18.00 -5.20
N SER A 118 -3.27 16.81 -5.01
CA SER A 118 -3.46 15.70 -5.94
C SER A 118 -4.96 15.33 -5.98
N PRO A 119 -5.57 15.19 -7.18
CA PRO A 119 -6.97 14.79 -7.29
C PRO A 119 -7.19 13.48 -6.53
N SER A 120 -8.14 13.47 -5.61
CA SER A 120 -8.45 12.25 -4.87
C SER A 120 -8.98 11.18 -5.84
N CYS A 121 -8.79 9.91 -5.50
CA CYS A 121 -9.38 8.80 -6.26
C CYS A 121 -10.91 8.92 -6.36
N LEU A 122 -11.55 9.68 -5.46
CA LEU A 122 -12.98 9.96 -5.45
C LEU A 122 -13.42 10.84 -6.62
N ASP A 123 -12.61 11.83 -7.00
CA ASP A 123 -12.93 12.79 -8.06
C ASP A 123 -12.62 12.24 -9.45
N SER A 124 -11.69 11.32 -9.56
CA SER A 124 -11.17 10.83 -10.85
C SER A 124 -11.75 9.49 -11.28
N GLY A 125 -12.42 8.76 -10.39
CA GLY A 125 -12.83 7.39 -10.61
C GLY A 125 -11.67 6.40 -10.68
N ILE A 126 -11.97 5.12 -10.61
CA ILE A 126 -10.97 4.04 -10.64
C ILE A 126 -11.59 2.76 -11.20
N LEU A 127 -10.89 2.09 -12.09
CA LEU A 127 -11.30 0.81 -12.65
C LEU A 127 -10.97 -0.33 -11.68
N GLY A 128 -11.96 -1.16 -11.31
CA GLY A 128 -11.80 -2.24 -10.33
C GLY A 128 -10.76 -3.28 -10.74
N SER A 129 -10.61 -3.57 -12.03
CA SER A 129 -9.59 -4.49 -12.53
C SER A 129 -8.16 -3.95 -12.30
N VAL A 130 -7.95 -2.64 -12.33
CA VAL A 130 -6.64 -2.03 -12.04
C VAL A 130 -6.30 -2.17 -10.57
N THR A 131 -7.25 -1.94 -9.67
CA THR A 131 -7.03 -2.16 -8.23
C THR A 131 -6.76 -3.63 -7.92
N GLY A 132 -7.48 -4.55 -8.56
CA GLY A 132 -7.24 -5.99 -8.44
C GLY A 132 -5.83 -6.39 -8.90
N LEU A 133 -5.39 -5.89 -10.06
CA LEU A 133 -4.04 -6.12 -10.58
C LEU A 133 -2.97 -5.60 -9.60
N VAL A 134 -3.07 -4.34 -9.18
CA VAL A 134 -2.14 -3.74 -8.22
C VAL A 134 -2.11 -4.52 -6.91
N GLY A 135 -3.28 -4.86 -6.34
CA GLY A 135 -3.37 -5.64 -5.10
C GLY A 135 -2.72 -7.02 -5.20
N THR A 136 -2.94 -7.73 -6.31
CA THR A 136 -2.31 -9.04 -6.57
C THR A 136 -0.80 -8.92 -6.68
N MET A 137 -0.30 -7.88 -7.35
CA MET A 137 1.14 -7.64 -7.48
C MET A 137 1.78 -7.25 -6.15
N LEU A 138 1.11 -6.45 -5.29
CA LEU A 138 1.59 -6.14 -3.94
C LEU A 138 1.71 -7.41 -3.08
N ALA A 139 0.70 -8.28 -3.13
CA ALA A 139 0.74 -9.57 -2.43
C ALA A 139 1.88 -10.45 -2.93
N THR A 140 2.08 -10.51 -4.26
CA THR A 140 3.19 -11.25 -4.87
C THR A 140 4.55 -10.72 -4.43
N GLU A 141 4.71 -9.40 -4.39
CA GLU A 141 5.96 -8.77 -3.96
C GLU A 141 6.25 -9.07 -2.49
N CYS A 142 5.22 -9.02 -1.62
CA CYS A 142 5.35 -9.41 -0.22
C CYS A 142 5.79 -10.88 -0.07
N ILE A 143 5.16 -11.80 -0.80
CA ILE A 143 5.53 -13.22 -0.78
C ILE A 143 6.97 -13.43 -1.25
N LYS A 144 7.41 -12.73 -2.29
CA LYS A 144 8.79 -12.78 -2.78
C LYS A 144 9.79 -12.34 -1.71
N LEU A 145 9.47 -11.28 -0.96
CA LEU A 145 10.30 -10.82 0.14
C LEU A 145 10.34 -11.84 1.29
N ILE A 146 9.20 -12.39 1.69
CA ILE A 146 9.10 -13.42 2.74
C ILE A 146 9.90 -14.67 2.37
N CYS A 147 9.76 -15.13 1.13
CA CYS A 147 10.40 -16.35 0.65
C CYS A 147 11.84 -16.12 0.14
N ASN A 148 12.28 -14.87 0.06
CA ASN A 148 13.58 -14.48 -0.51
C ASN A 148 13.80 -15.06 -1.92
N ILE A 149 12.80 -14.92 -2.81
CA ILE A 149 12.83 -15.45 -4.17
C ILE A 149 12.71 -14.34 -5.22
N GLY A 150 13.41 -14.51 -6.32
CA GLY A 150 13.38 -13.62 -7.47
C GLY A 150 13.91 -12.22 -7.15
N ASP A 151 13.76 -11.30 -8.11
CA ASP A 151 14.09 -9.89 -7.93
C ASP A 151 12.92 -9.16 -7.28
N ASN A 152 13.19 -8.33 -6.28
CA ASN A 152 12.20 -7.45 -5.67
C ASN A 152 12.25 -6.03 -6.28
N PHE A 153 11.22 -5.22 -6.01
CA PHE A 153 11.15 -3.83 -6.48
C PHE A 153 11.95 -2.84 -5.60
N GLY A 154 12.86 -3.31 -4.74
CA GLY A 154 13.69 -2.44 -3.94
C GLY A 154 14.39 -1.37 -4.80
N SER A 155 14.17 -0.09 -4.48
CA SER A 155 14.64 1.06 -5.28
C SER A 155 14.06 1.14 -6.70
N LYS A 156 12.91 0.54 -6.96
CA LYS A 156 12.23 0.62 -8.27
C LYS A 156 10.77 0.99 -8.09
N LEU A 157 10.26 1.79 -9.01
CA LEU A 157 8.84 2.08 -9.19
C LEU A 157 8.38 1.43 -10.48
N MET A 158 7.37 0.59 -10.40
CA MET A 158 6.64 0.12 -11.57
C MET A 158 5.43 1.02 -11.81
N LEU A 159 5.33 1.56 -13.00
CA LEU A 159 4.16 2.25 -13.52
C LEU A 159 3.40 1.33 -14.46
N ILE A 160 2.09 1.32 -14.32
CA ILE A 160 1.17 0.46 -15.07
C ILE A 160 0.16 1.37 -15.76
N ASP A 161 0.05 1.30 -17.08
CA ASP A 161 -1.01 1.95 -17.83
C ASP A 161 -1.87 0.87 -18.53
N MET A 162 -3.06 0.62 -17.98
CA MET A 162 -3.98 -0.37 -18.53
C MET A 162 -4.78 0.13 -19.74
N LYS A 163 -4.64 1.41 -20.09
CA LYS A 163 -5.22 1.93 -21.34
C LYS A 163 -4.39 1.47 -22.56
N THR A 164 -3.07 1.38 -22.39
CA THR A 164 -2.11 0.96 -23.44
C THR A 164 -1.49 -0.41 -23.18
N TYR A 165 -1.74 -1.00 -22.00
CA TYR A 165 -1.08 -2.22 -21.50
C TYR A 165 0.45 -2.06 -21.37
N GLU A 166 0.90 -0.85 -21.07
CA GLU A 166 2.30 -0.58 -20.83
C GLU A 166 2.68 -0.76 -19.36
N PHE A 167 3.82 -1.41 -19.13
CA PHE A 167 4.47 -1.58 -17.83
C PHE A 167 5.86 -0.99 -17.90
N LYS A 168 6.12 0.03 -17.12
CA LYS A 168 7.42 0.74 -17.11
C LYS A 168 8.02 0.71 -15.73
N THR A 169 9.28 0.26 -15.62
CA THR A 169 10.03 0.29 -14.37
C THR A 169 11.03 1.45 -14.38
N ILE A 170 11.02 2.23 -13.29
CA ILE A 170 11.88 3.39 -13.08
C ILE A 170 12.71 3.14 -11.82
N LYS A 171 13.99 3.46 -11.86
CA LYS A 171 14.86 3.43 -10.67
C LYS A 171 14.54 4.62 -9.77
N ILE A 172 14.39 4.36 -8.47
CA ILE A 172 14.29 5.40 -7.44
C ILE A 172 15.69 5.62 -6.86
N ASN A 173 16.16 6.84 -6.85
CA ASN A 173 17.43 7.20 -6.23
C ASN A 173 17.20 7.69 -4.80
N LYS A 174 18.16 7.41 -3.91
CA LYS A 174 18.18 8.00 -2.57
C LYS A 174 18.35 9.51 -2.70
N ASP A 175 17.51 10.25 -2.01
CA ASP A 175 17.70 11.67 -1.78
C ASP A 175 18.53 11.85 -0.51
N HIS A 176 19.71 12.44 -0.64
CA HIS A 176 20.65 12.64 0.48
C HIS A 176 20.22 13.75 1.44
N GLU A 177 19.24 14.58 1.04
CA GLU A 177 18.61 15.60 1.90
C GLU A 177 17.33 15.09 2.59
N CYS A 178 16.94 13.86 2.30
CA CYS A 178 15.73 13.24 2.85
C CYS A 178 15.89 12.86 4.34
#